data_af67062f6d8286f7f0840b2ece9783ec
#
_entry.id   af67062f6d8286f7f0840b2ece9783ec
#
_cell.length_a   1.000
_cell.length_b   1.000
_cell.length_c   1.000
_cell.angle_alpha   90.00
_cell.angle_beta   90.00
_cell.angle_gamma   90.00
#
_symmetry.space_group_name_H-M   'P 1'
#
loop_
_entity.id
_entity.type
_entity.pdbx_description
1 polymer ?
#
loop_
_entity_poly.entity_id
_entity_poly.type
_entity_poly.pdbx_seq_one_letter_code
_entity_poly.pdbx_strand_id
1 'polypeptide(L)'
;SIKDNEVDFSVKPSPLGEAVSTFISADTAPCADCLKELQQDKRRKEYPFINCTNCGPRYTIIKSLPYDRERTTMDEFPMCEACKAEYEDIEGRRYRAEPNACVQCGPHYTLYKPNRTVVDTVNVWNTTRELINEGSIIAIKGIGGYHLVCDARNDAAVQRLRKRKNRPHKPLAIMVGSLDTAIELVHLSDEELDVLTGMERPIVLLKRHTDSGVRLSPHVAPDNHMLGVMLPYTPMHEVLLPSDAAWVMTS
;
A
#
# COMPACT_ATOMS: atom_id res chain seq x y z
N SER A 1 19.96 8.11 35.04
CA SER A 1 19.54 8.26 36.43
C SER A 1 18.01 8.37 36.45
N ILE A 2 17.37 7.35 36.99
CA ILE A 2 15.93 7.35 37.28
C ILE A 2 15.74 8.44 38.34
N LYS A 3 14.95 9.47 38.08
CA LYS A 3 14.55 10.43 39.08
C LYS A 3 13.42 9.81 39.90
N ASP A 4 13.70 9.52 41.15
CA ASP A 4 12.90 8.74 42.10
C ASP A 4 11.57 9.38 42.58
N ASN A 5 10.87 10.17 41.76
CA ASN A 5 9.63 10.83 42.18
C ASN A 5 8.49 10.78 41.11
N GLU A 6 8.57 9.92 40.10
CA GLU A 6 7.43 9.74 39.21
C GLU A 6 6.59 8.55 39.69
N VAL A 7 5.44 8.85 40.28
CA VAL A 7 4.52 7.88 40.87
C VAL A 7 3.58 7.29 39.81
N ASP A 8 3.62 7.83 38.60
CA ASP A 8 2.72 7.42 37.50
C ASP A 8 3.38 7.53 36.15
N PHE A 9 2.91 6.73 35.17
CA PHE A 9 3.37 6.77 33.78
C PHE A 9 2.83 8.03 33.09
N SER A 10 3.72 8.89 32.60
CA SER A 10 3.33 10.08 31.83
C SER A 10 4.08 10.16 30.51
N VAL A 11 3.37 10.50 29.43
CA VAL A 11 3.97 10.80 28.13
C VAL A 11 4.31 12.28 28.06
N LYS A 12 5.61 12.59 27.94
CA LYS A 12 6.10 13.97 27.82
C LYS A 12 6.32 14.31 26.34
N PRO A 13 6.11 15.57 25.92
CA PRO A 13 6.51 16.01 24.58
C PRO A 13 8.01 15.78 24.35
N SER A 14 8.37 15.44 23.11
CA SER A 14 9.77 15.23 22.73
C SER A 14 10.57 16.54 22.90
N PRO A 15 11.79 16.49 23.51
CA PRO A 15 12.61 17.69 23.70
C PRO A 15 13.01 18.31 22.36
N LEU A 16 13.00 19.63 22.29
CA LEU A 16 13.46 20.40 21.15
C LEU A 16 14.97 20.68 21.29
N GLY A 17 15.79 20.38 20.28
CA GLY A 17 17.12 20.95 20.14
C GLY A 17 18.33 20.04 20.39
N GLU A 18 18.18 18.78 20.75
CA GLU A 18 19.29 17.82 20.76
C GLU A 18 19.28 16.98 19.46
N ALA A 19 20.46 16.60 18.97
CA ALA A 19 20.58 15.69 17.82
C ALA A 19 19.98 14.31 18.22
N VAL A 20 18.70 14.13 17.95
CA VAL A 20 17.98 12.90 18.25
C VAL A 20 18.38 11.87 17.20
N SER A 21 19.27 10.96 17.57
CA SER A 21 19.58 9.77 16.77
C SER A 21 18.58 8.67 17.12
N THR A 22 17.38 8.74 16.55
CA THR A 22 16.39 7.67 16.67
C THR A 22 16.27 6.94 15.34
N PHE A 23 16.18 5.61 15.40
CA PHE A 23 15.87 4.79 14.24
C PHE A 23 14.38 4.95 13.88
N ILE A 24 14.10 5.29 12.63
CA ILE A 24 12.73 5.26 12.09
C ILE A 24 12.51 3.90 11.46
N SER A 25 11.47 3.20 11.89
CA SER A 25 11.09 1.92 11.30
C SER A 25 10.65 2.09 9.84
N ALA A 26 10.83 1.05 9.05
CA ALA A 26 10.30 0.98 7.69
C ALA A 26 8.76 1.01 7.69
N ASP A 27 8.19 1.36 6.55
CA ASP A 27 6.77 1.17 6.28
C ASP A 27 6.46 -0.33 6.22
N THR A 28 5.29 -0.73 6.69
CA THR A 28 4.85 -2.13 6.68
C THR A 28 3.47 -2.28 6.06
N ALA A 29 3.21 -3.45 5.52
CA ALA A 29 1.88 -3.82 5.03
C ALA A 29 0.85 -3.81 6.16
N PRO A 30 -0.45 -3.68 5.85
CA PRO A 30 -1.51 -3.73 6.84
C PRO A 30 -1.50 -5.05 7.63
N CYS A 31 -1.61 -4.97 8.95
CA CYS A 31 -1.77 -6.15 9.79
C CYS A 31 -3.17 -6.76 9.66
N ALA A 32 -3.34 -8.02 10.09
CA ALA A 32 -4.59 -8.75 9.98
C ALA A 32 -5.79 -8.01 10.63
N ASP A 33 -5.57 -7.34 11.77
CA ASP A 33 -6.63 -6.57 12.41
C ASP A 33 -7.05 -5.35 11.58
N CYS A 34 -6.09 -4.62 10.99
CA CYS A 34 -6.40 -3.51 10.09
C CYS A 34 -7.11 -3.98 8.82
N LEU A 35 -6.75 -5.14 8.27
CA LEU A 35 -7.47 -5.75 7.15
C LEU A 35 -8.90 -6.14 7.51
N LYS A 36 -9.09 -6.69 8.70
CA LYS A 36 -10.44 -7.00 9.21
C LYS A 36 -11.28 -5.74 9.37
N GLU A 37 -10.73 -4.68 9.96
CA GLU A 37 -11.42 -3.40 10.09
C GLU A 37 -11.70 -2.75 8.74
N LEU A 38 -10.80 -2.86 7.77
CA LEU A 38 -10.99 -2.38 6.40
C LEU A 38 -12.24 -2.95 5.74
N GLN A 39 -12.64 -4.16 6.13
CA GLN A 39 -13.82 -4.84 5.62
C GLN A 39 -15.10 -4.58 6.47
N GLN A 40 -14.96 -4.42 7.77
CA GLN A 40 -16.07 -4.52 8.72
C GLN A 40 -16.32 -3.27 9.57
N ASP A 41 -15.33 -2.39 9.74
CA ASP A 41 -15.46 -1.22 10.62
C ASP A 41 -16.32 -0.14 9.98
N LYS A 42 -17.27 0.41 10.74
CA LYS A 42 -18.18 1.46 10.26
C LYS A 42 -17.45 2.76 9.86
N ARG A 43 -16.32 3.07 10.51
CA ARG A 43 -15.57 4.31 10.30
C ARG A 43 -14.44 4.18 9.28
N ARG A 44 -13.93 2.94 9.07
CA ARG A 44 -12.77 2.66 8.22
C ARG A 44 -13.02 1.60 7.15
N LYS A 45 -14.28 1.21 6.94
CA LYS A 45 -14.62 0.34 5.82
C LYS A 45 -14.14 0.97 4.52
N GLU A 46 -13.35 0.20 3.76
CA GLU A 46 -12.74 0.64 2.50
C GLU A 46 -11.89 1.92 2.61
N TYR A 47 -11.43 2.28 3.82
CA TYR A 47 -10.58 3.45 4.01
C TYR A 47 -9.13 3.14 3.63
N PRO A 48 -8.60 3.71 2.53
CA PRO A 48 -7.33 3.28 1.91
C PRO A 48 -6.09 3.70 2.68
N PHE A 49 -6.21 4.37 3.82
CA PHE A 49 -5.12 4.81 4.68
C PHE A 49 -5.24 4.28 6.11
N ILE A 50 -6.01 3.20 6.31
CA ILE A 50 -6.11 2.56 7.63
C ILE A 50 -4.73 2.08 8.10
N ASN A 51 -4.46 2.25 9.39
CA ASN A 51 -3.21 1.87 10.03
C ASN A 51 -3.41 1.69 11.55
N CYS A 52 -2.37 1.23 12.23
CA CYS A 52 -2.29 1.21 13.69
C CYS A 52 -0.82 1.35 14.14
N THR A 53 -0.52 1.19 15.42
CA THR A 53 0.84 1.21 15.94
C THR A 53 1.75 0.12 15.36
N ASN A 54 1.18 -1.01 14.93
CA ASN A 54 1.93 -2.17 14.42
C ASN A 54 2.16 -2.15 12.90
N CYS A 55 1.38 -1.36 12.13
CA CYS A 55 1.44 -1.40 10.67
C CYS A 55 1.19 -0.04 10.02
N GLY A 56 1.46 0.05 8.73
CA GLY A 56 1.26 1.24 7.92
C GLY A 56 2.51 2.10 7.73
N PRO A 57 2.37 3.33 7.28
CA PRO A 57 3.49 4.20 6.94
C PRO A 57 4.22 4.72 8.17
N ARG A 58 5.54 4.84 8.06
CA ARG A 58 6.47 5.43 9.04
C ARG A 58 7.48 6.32 8.32
N TYR A 59 8.46 5.69 7.66
CA TYR A 59 9.55 6.37 6.97
C TYR A 59 9.06 7.30 5.85
N THR A 60 8.07 6.89 5.07
CA THR A 60 7.60 7.66 3.91
C THR A 60 6.80 8.90 4.26
N ILE A 61 6.30 9.01 5.48
CA ILE A 61 5.50 10.17 5.91
C ILE A 61 6.27 11.18 6.76
N ILE A 62 7.45 10.82 7.27
CA ILE A 62 8.21 11.72 8.16
C ILE A 62 8.80 12.90 7.40
N LYS A 63 8.72 14.08 7.97
CA LYS A 63 9.36 15.32 7.50
C LYS A 63 10.64 15.61 8.28
N SER A 64 10.64 15.37 9.59
CA SER A 64 11.79 15.58 10.49
C SER A 64 11.63 14.78 11.78
N LEU A 65 12.74 14.59 12.52
CA LEU A 65 12.75 14.00 13.87
C LEU A 65 12.42 15.05 14.94
N PRO A 66 11.90 14.62 16.08
CA PRO A 66 11.39 13.29 16.43
C PRO A 66 10.13 12.90 15.65
N TYR A 67 9.77 11.60 15.64
CA TYR A 67 8.61 11.08 14.92
C TYR A 67 7.32 11.38 15.70
N ASP A 68 6.81 12.58 15.53
CA ASP A 68 5.54 13.05 16.06
C ASP A 68 4.66 13.50 14.90
N ARG A 69 3.33 13.47 15.01
CA ARG A 69 2.38 13.80 13.95
C ARG A 69 2.67 15.13 13.28
N GLU A 70 2.97 16.17 14.04
CA GLU A 70 3.30 17.52 13.56
C GLU A 70 4.53 17.55 12.63
N ARG A 71 5.36 16.49 12.70
CA ARG A 71 6.59 16.33 11.91
C ARG A 71 6.44 15.30 10.80
N THR A 72 5.21 14.93 10.51
CA THR A 72 4.84 14.04 9.41
C THR A 72 3.97 14.76 8.39
N THR A 73 3.72 14.14 7.23
CA THR A 73 2.76 14.64 6.24
C THR A 73 1.32 14.57 6.74
N MET A 74 1.07 13.91 7.88
CA MET A 74 -0.26 13.82 8.48
C MET A 74 -0.64 15.05 9.30
N ASP A 75 0.26 15.99 9.51
CA ASP A 75 0.02 17.31 10.12
C ASP A 75 -1.09 18.09 9.37
N GLU A 76 -1.16 17.93 8.06
CA GLU A 76 -2.19 18.55 7.20
C GLU A 76 -3.61 17.99 7.43
N PHE A 77 -3.74 16.90 8.21
CA PHE A 77 -5.01 16.20 8.44
C PHE A 77 -5.37 16.19 9.93
N PRO A 78 -5.98 17.26 10.48
CA PRO A 78 -6.41 17.30 11.87
C PRO A 78 -7.35 16.15 12.21
N MET A 79 -7.08 15.45 13.32
CA MET A 79 -7.93 14.34 13.75
C MET A 79 -9.32 14.82 14.14
N CYS A 80 -10.37 14.10 13.74
CA CYS A 80 -11.70 14.26 14.33
C CYS A 80 -11.70 13.74 15.79
N GLU A 81 -12.70 14.12 16.57
CA GLU A 81 -12.79 13.74 18.00
C GLU A 81 -12.63 12.25 18.23
N ALA A 82 -13.27 11.42 17.41
CA ALA A 82 -13.17 9.97 17.55
C ALA A 82 -11.77 9.41 17.23
N CYS A 83 -11.05 9.97 16.24
CA CYS A 83 -9.67 9.58 15.97
C CYS A 83 -8.71 10.09 17.05
N LYS A 84 -8.99 11.27 17.62
CA LYS A 84 -8.22 11.82 18.72
C LYS A 84 -8.39 10.96 19.99
N ALA A 85 -9.61 10.56 20.31
CA ALA A 85 -9.87 9.64 21.42
C ALA A 85 -9.10 8.33 21.30
N GLU A 86 -9.08 7.70 20.10
CA GLU A 86 -8.27 6.48 19.86
C GLU A 86 -6.77 6.72 19.96
N TYR A 87 -6.30 7.90 19.57
CA TYR A 87 -4.89 8.28 19.64
C TYR A 87 -4.42 8.49 21.08
N GLU A 88 -5.32 8.91 21.97
CA GLU A 88 -5.07 9.16 23.40
C GLU A 88 -5.40 7.94 24.29
N ASP A 89 -6.11 6.94 23.78
CA ASP A 89 -6.47 5.72 24.48
C ASP A 89 -5.27 4.79 24.66
N ILE A 90 -4.73 4.72 25.89
CA ILE A 90 -3.53 3.96 26.23
C ILE A 90 -3.68 2.45 25.99
N GLU A 91 -4.88 1.91 26.01
CA GLU A 91 -5.17 0.50 25.73
C GLU A 91 -5.51 0.24 24.27
N GLY A 92 -5.71 1.31 23.49
CA GLY A 92 -6.11 1.26 22.11
C GLY A 92 -4.98 0.90 21.15
N ARG A 93 -5.32 0.15 20.08
CA ARG A 93 -4.37 -0.22 19.00
C ARG A 93 -3.82 1.00 18.24
N ARG A 94 -4.37 2.18 18.44
CA ARG A 94 -3.98 3.43 17.77
C ARG A 94 -3.40 4.45 18.73
N TYR A 95 -3.10 4.02 19.97
CA TYR A 95 -2.39 4.87 20.90
C TYR A 95 -1.09 5.38 20.31
N ARG A 96 -0.97 6.70 20.16
CA ARG A 96 0.19 7.35 19.54
C ARG A 96 0.55 6.81 18.14
N ALA A 97 -0.44 6.33 17.38
CA ALA A 97 -0.24 6.03 15.97
C ALA A 97 -0.30 7.34 15.16
N GLU A 98 0.84 7.90 14.82
CA GLU A 98 0.94 9.22 14.18
C GLU A 98 0.14 9.34 12.87
N PRO A 99 0.05 8.28 12.01
CA PRO A 99 -0.76 8.33 10.81
C PRO A 99 -2.26 8.07 11.04
N ASN A 100 -2.74 7.95 12.30
CA ASN A 100 -4.15 7.66 12.58
C ASN A 100 -5.11 8.67 11.93
N ALA A 101 -6.09 8.15 11.20
CA ALA A 101 -7.16 8.91 10.54
C ALA A 101 -8.34 8.00 10.20
N CYS A 102 -9.43 8.57 9.71
CA CYS A 102 -10.59 7.86 9.16
C CYS A 102 -11.11 8.59 7.91
N VAL A 103 -12.17 8.05 7.30
CA VAL A 103 -12.78 8.64 6.11
C VAL A 103 -13.19 10.11 6.27
N GLN A 104 -13.47 10.55 7.49
CA GLN A 104 -13.90 11.93 7.78
C GLN A 104 -12.74 12.91 7.85
N CYS A 105 -11.61 12.50 8.44
CA CYS A 105 -10.53 13.44 8.80
C CYS A 105 -9.21 13.17 8.10
N GLY A 106 -9.08 12.10 7.33
CA GLY A 106 -7.83 11.74 6.66
C GLY A 106 -7.82 12.00 5.15
N PRO A 107 -6.73 11.66 4.49
CA PRO A 107 -6.58 11.81 3.05
C PRO A 107 -7.57 10.96 2.24
N HIS A 108 -7.79 11.36 0.99
CA HIS A 108 -8.66 10.68 0.03
C HIS A 108 -7.98 10.51 -1.33
N TYR A 109 -8.43 9.53 -2.10
CA TYR A 109 -8.05 9.39 -3.50
C TYR A 109 -9.04 10.12 -4.41
N THR A 110 -8.49 10.81 -5.40
CA THR A 110 -9.25 11.46 -6.47
C THR A 110 -8.74 10.96 -7.82
N LEU A 111 -9.65 10.58 -8.71
CA LEU A 111 -9.32 10.15 -10.07
C LEU A 111 -9.34 11.36 -11.02
N TYR A 112 -8.26 11.50 -11.80
CA TYR A 112 -8.11 12.57 -12.77
C TYR A 112 -8.00 12.00 -14.19
N LYS A 113 -8.59 12.71 -15.15
CA LYS A 113 -8.35 12.50 -16.59
C LYS A 113 -6.94 12.98 -16.96
N PRO A 114 -6.42 12.59 -18.14
CA PRO A 114 -5.11 13.06 -18.62
C PRO A 114 -4.98 14.58 -18.70
N ASN A 115 -6.07 15.30 -18.94
CA ASN A 115 -6.13 16.76 -18.96
C ASN A 115 -6.22 17.40 -17.55
N ARG A 116 -6.04 16.59 -16.50
CA ARG A 116 -6.11 17.00 -15.08
C ARG A 116 -7.50 17.44 -14.59
N THR A 117 -8.57 17.16 -15.31
CA THR A 117 -9.92 17.35 -14.78
C THR A 117 -10.32 16.16 -13.91
N VAL A 118 -11.04 16.42 -12.83
CA VAL A 118 -11.56 15.35 -11.95
C VAL A 118 -12.56 14.49 -12.72
N VAL A 119 -12.48 13.20 -12.52
CA VAL A 119 -13.51 12.25 -12.99
C VAL A 119 -14.66 12.31 -12.00
N ASP A 120 -15.84 12.70 -12.48
CA ASP A 120 -17.06 12.62 -11.68
C ASP A 120 -17.46 11.14 -11.51
N THR A 121 -17.34 10.64 -10.30
CA THR A 121 -17.66 9.25 -9.97
C THR A 121 -18.10 9.09 -8.53
N VAL A 122 -19.09 8.23 -8.31
CA VAL A 122 -19.58 7.87 -6.99
C VAL A 122 -18.59 6.94 -6.27
N ASN A 123 -17.84 6.13 -7.02
CA ASN A 123 -16.88 5.17 -6.47
C ASN A 123 -15.62 5.13 -7.32
N VAL A 124 -14.57 5.80 -6.82
CA VAL A 124 -13.26 5.89 -7.49
C VAL A 124 -12.64 4.52 -7.75
N TRP A 125 -12.88 3.55 -6.88
CA TRP A 125 -12.29 2.20 -6.98
C TRP A 125 -12.93 1.42 -8.13
N ASN A 126 -14.26 1.42 -8.22
CA ASN A 126 -14.98 0.74 -9.30
C ASN A 126 -14.61 1.34 -10.66
N THR A 127 -14.66 2.66 -10.78
CA THR A 127 -14.30 3.34 -12.02
C THR A 127 -12.84 3.07 -12.42
N THR A 128 -11.91 3.01 -11.46
CA THR A 128 -10.51 2.67 -11.75
C THR A 128 -10.38 1.23 -12.24
N ARG A 129 -11.09 0.27 -11.62
CA ARG A 129 -11.12 -1.13 -12.08
C ARG A 129 -11.67 -1.27 -13.50
N GLU A 130 -12.79 -0.60 -13.78
CA GLU A 130 -13.40 -0.58 -15.13
C GLU A 130 -12.42 -0.08 -16.17
N LEU A 131 -11.79 1.07 -15.94
CA LEU A 131 -10.77 1.62 -16.83
C LEU A 131 -9.59 0.67 -17.06
N ILE A 132 -9.11 -0.03 -16.04
CA ILE A 132 -8.03 -1.01 -16.18
C ILE A 132 -8.50 -2.20 -17.00
N ASN A 133 -9.71 -2.72 -16.75
CA ASN A 133 -10.30 -3.82 -17.50
C ASN A 133 -10.52 -3.47 -18.99
N GLU A 134 -10.85 -2.22 -19.28
CA GLU A 134 -10.94 -1.68 -20.65
C GLU A 134 -9.55 -1.48 -21.29
N GLY A 135 -8.48 -1.79 -20.59
CA GLY A 135 -7.10 -1.72 -21.07
C GLY A 135 -6.43 -0.36 -20.88
N SER A 136 -6.97 0.52 -20.05
CA SER A 136 -6.29 1.78 -19.71
C SER A 136 -5.02 1.52 -18.89
N ILE A 137 -4.09 2.48 -18.94
CA ILE A 137 -2.92 2.57 -18.06
C ILE A 137 -3.20 3.69 -17.07
N ILE A 138 -3.23 3.36 -15.78
CA ILE A 138 -3.53 4.30 -14.70
C ILE A 138 -2.26 4.57 -13.89
N ALA A 139 -2.00 5.83 -13.55
CA ALA A 139 -0.98 6.20 -12.58
C ALA A 139 -1.63 6.24 -11.19
N ILE A 140 -1.24 5.32 -10.31
CA ILE A 140 -1.81 5.20 -8.97
C ILE A 140 -0.76 5.61 -7.94
N LYS A 141 -1.12 6.51 -7.03
CA LYS A 141 -0.26 6.93 -5.91
C LYS A 141 -0.23 5.82 -4.87
N GLY A 142 0.91 5.19 -4.71
CA GLY A 142 1.19 4.26 -3.61
C GLY A 142 1.87 4.97 -2.43
N ILE A 143 2.45 4.22 -1.50
CA ILE A 143 3.38 4.76 -0.50
C ILE A 143 4.67 5.16 -1.22
N GLY A 144 5.11 6.40 -1.01
CA GLY A 144 6.39 6.92 -1.53
C GLY A 144 6.43 7.32 -3.01
N GLY A 145 5.48 6.90 -3.85
CA GLY A 145 5.52 7.21 -5.29
C GLY A 145 4.32 6.72 -6.07
N TYR A 146 4.38 6.90 -7.40
CA TYR A 146 3.35 6.45 -8.32
C TYR A 146 3.73 5.12 -8.98
N HIS A 147 2.74 4.26 -9.15
CA HIS A 147 2.79 3.10 -10.03
C HIS A 147 2.01 3.34 -11.32
N LEU A 148 2.59 2.94 -12.43
CA LEU A 148 1.84 2.79 -13.68
C LEU A 148 1.26 1.37 -13.70
N VAL A 149 -0.05 1.30 -13.81
CA VAL A 149 -0.83 0.07 -13.64
C VAL A 149 -1.61 -0.23 -14.90
N CYS A 150 -1.62 -1.48 -15.34
CA CYS A 150 -2.53 -2.03 -16.34
C CYS A 150 -2.77 -3.51 -16.08
N ASP A 151 -3.81 -4.07 -16.67
CA ASP A 151 -4.06 -5.51 -16.61
C ASP A 151 -2.92 -6.27 -17.32
N ALA A 152 -2.27 -7.19 -16.57
CA ALA A 152 -1.19 -8.03 -17.07
C ALA A 152 -1.65 -9.07 -18.10
N ARG A 153 -2.95 -9.31 -18.22
CA ARG A 153 -3.58 -10.20 -19.21
C ARG A 153 -3.83 -9.50 -20.54
N ASN A 154 -3.85 -8.17 -20.58
CA ASN A 154 -4.16 -7.38 -21.76
C ASN A 154 -2.89 -7.06 -22.56
N ASP A 155 -2.66 -7.81 -23.65
CA ASP A 155 -1.48 -7.67 -24.51
C ASP A 155 -1.28 -6.24 -25.02
N ALA A 156 -2.35 -5.60 -25.48
CA ALA A 156 -2.28 -4.25 -26.04
C ALA A 156 -1.92 -3.20 -24.98
N ALA A 157 -2.45 -3.35 -23.76
CA ALA A 157 -2.13 -2.47 -22.65
C ALA A 157 -0.66 -2.61 -22.21
N VAL A 158 -0.17 -3.85 -22.08
CA VAL A 158 1.22 -4.13 -21.68
C VAL A 158 2.21 -3.64 -22.74
N GLN A 159 1.95 -3.89 -24.02
CA GLN A 159 2.78 -3.38 -25.13
C GLN A 159 2.81 -1.85 -25.14
N ARG A 160 1.65 -1.20 -24.99
CA ARG A 160 1.54 0.27 -24.92
C ARG A 160 2.30 0.84 -23.74
N LEU A 161 2.23 0.19 -22.56
CA LEU A 161 3.01 0.57 -21.37
C LEU A 161 4.51 0.49 -21.65
N ARG A 162 4.99 -0.63 -22.23
CA ARG A 162 6.40 -0.80 -22.62
C ARG A 162 6.88 0.29 -23.56
N LYS A 163 6.10 0.57 -24.62
CA LYS A 163 6.42 1.62 -25.60
C LYS A 163 6.55 2.99 -24.93
N ARG A 164 5.59 3.36 -24.07
CA ARG A 164 5.60 4.65 -23.36
C ARG A 164 6.75 4.77 -22.36
N LYS A 165 7.13 3.66 -21.73
CA LYS A 165 8.28 3.62 -20.79
C LYS A 165 9.64 3.47 -21.49
N ASN A 166 9.67 3.28 -22.78
CA ASN A 166 10.89 2.91 -23.53
C ASN A 166 11.62 1.71 -22.88
N ARG A 167 10.88 0.68 -22.50
CA ARG A 167 11.37 -0.50 -21.76
C ARG A 167 11.06 -1.79 -22.53
N PRO A 168 11.82 -2.09 -23.61
CA PRO A 168 11.48 -3.18 -24.52
C PRO A 168 11.64 -4.58 -23.90
N HIS A 169 12.70 -4.83 -23.12
CA HIS A 169 13.08 -6.19 -22.70
C HIS A 169 12.96 -6.44 -21.18
N LYS A 170 13.29 -5.44 -20.33
CA LYS A 170 13.32 -5.65 -18.87
C LYS A 170 11.96 -6.12 -18.35
N PRO A 171 11.85 -7.26 -17.62
CA PRO A 171 10.59 -7.75 -17.08
C PRO A 171 9.82 -6.70 -16.25
N LEU A 172 8.52 -6.77 -16.29
CA LEU A 172 7.61 -5.99 -15.47
C LEU A 172 7.16 -6.87 -14.30
N ALA A 173 7.13 -6.32 -13.10
CA ALA A 173 6.53 -6.99 -11.95
C ALA A 173 5.01 -6.89 -12.01
N ILE A 174 4.34 -7.89 -11.45
CA ILE A 174 2.90 -7.88 -11.27
C ILE A 174 2.53 -7.88 -9.79
N MET A 175 1.44 -7.22 -9.48
CA MET A 175 0.73 -7.39 -8.22
C MET A 175 -0.46 -8.29 -8.46
N VAL A 176 -0.61 -9.31 -7.62
CA VAL A 176 -1.77 -10.21 -7.66
C VAL A 176 -2.71 -9.91 -6.50
N GLY A 177 -4.00 -10.10 -6.72
CA GLY A 177 -5.02 -9.73 -5.73
C GLY A 177 -5.12 -10.69 -4.55
N SER A 178 -4.58 -11.91 -4.68
CA SER A 178 -4.58 -12.91 -3.62
C SER A 178 -3.38 -13.85 -3.73
N LEU A 179 -3.10 -14.57 -2.64
CA LEU A 179 -2.10 -15.64 -2.64
C LEU A 179 -2.50 -16.79 -3.58
N ASP A 180 -3.80 -17.12 -3.66
CA ASP A 180 -4.30 -18.17 -4.56
C ASP A 180 -3.96 -17.84 -6.02
N THR A 181 -4.16 -16.58 -6.43
CA THR A 181 -3.76 -16.13 -7.77
C THR A 181 -2.24 -16.19 -7.98
N ALA A 182 -1.43 -15.97 -6.95
CA ALA A 182 0.02 -16.16 -7.05
C ALA A 182 0.35 -17.64 -7.30
N ILE A 183 -0.22 -18.56 -6.51
CA ILE A 183 -0.02 -20.01 -6.61
C ILE A 183 -0.43 -20.55 -7.99
N GLU A 184 -1.48 -19.99 -8.60
CA GLU A 184 -1.88 -20.36 -9.97
C GLU A 184 -0.86 -19.94 -11.05
N LEU A 185 -0.08 -18.88 -10.79
CA LEU A 185 0.85 -18.31 -11.76
C LEU A 185 2.28 -18.84 -11.65
N VAL A 186 2.72 -19.17 -10.42
CA VAL A 186 4.13 -19.45 -10.11
C VAL A 186 4.29 -20.60 -9.13
N HIS A 187 5.45 -21.26 -9.21
CA HIS A 187 5.89 -22.19 -8.17
C HIS A 187 6.36 -21.40 -6.95
N LEU A 188 5.98 -21.85 -5.76
CA LEU A 188 6.36 -21.27 -4.48
C LEU A 188 6.95 -22.36 -3.58
N SER A 189 8.16 -22.14 -3.07
CA SER A 189 8.67 -22.88 -1.91
C SER A 189 8.13 -22.26 -0.61
N ASP A 190 8.30 -22.96 0.51
CA ASP A 190 7.89 -22.44 1.82
C ASP A 190 8.64 -21.14 2.16
N GLU A 191 9.93 -21.05 1.86
CA GLU A 191 10.74 -19.85 2.09
C GLU A 191 10.30 -18.68 1.19
N GLU A 192 9.98 -18.94 -0.09
CA GLU A 192 9.46 -17.92 -1.00
C GLU A 192 8.07 -17.43 -0.57
N LEU A 193 7.24 -18.33 -0.04
CA LEU A 193 5.93 -18.01 0.51
C LEU A 193 6.05 -17.08 1.73
N ASP A 194 6.95 -17.41 2.68
CA ASP A 194 7.22 -16.61 3.87
C ASP A 194 7.69 -15.20 3.49
N VAL A 195 8.58 -15.07 2.50
CA VAL A 195 9.04 -13.76 2.00
C VAL A 195 7.91 -13.00 1.31
N LEU A 196 7.14 -13.66 0.45
CA LEU A 196 6.04 -13.03 -0.29
C LEU A 196 4.93 -12.52 0.64
N THR A 197 4.65 -13.24 1.72
CA THR A 197 3.58 -12.93 2.68
C THR A 197 4.06 -12.11 3.87
N GLY A 198 5.36 -11.88 4.02
CA GLY A 198 5.97 -11.06 5.07
C GLY A 198 5.44 -9.64 5.10
N MET A 199 5.70 -8.91 6.18
CA MET A 199 5.22 -7.51 6.38
C MET A 199 5.81 -6.53 5.37
N GLU A 200 6.94 -6.83 4.79
CA GLU A 200 7.66 -6.02 3.80
C GLU A 200 7.02 -6.10 2.41
N ARG A 201 6.31 -7.20 2.11
CA ARG A 201 5.64 -7.43 0.82
C ARG A 201 6.53 -7.13 -0.39
N PRO A 202 7.72 -7.70 -0.48
CA PRO A 202 8.65 -7.41 -1.57
C PRO A 202 8.16 -7.97 -2.91
N ILE A 203 8.82 -7.54 -3.99
CA ILE A 203 8.73 -8.22 -5.28
C ILE A 203 9.61 -9.46 -5.20
N VAL A 204 9.01 -10.65 -5.28
CA VAL A 204 9.73 -11.93 -5.29
C VAL A 204 9.83 -12.43 -6.74
N LEU A 205 11.02 -12.85 -7.15
CA LEU A 205 11.24 -13.48 -8.46
C LEU A 205 10.96 -14.98 -8.35
N LEU A 206 9.89 -15.43 -8.98
CA LEU A 206 9.36 -16.77 -8.86
C LEU A 206 9.32 -17.49 -10.21
N LYS A 207 9.51 -18.80 -10.20
CA LYS A 207 9.45 -19.62 -11.40
C LYS A 207 8.01 -19.71 -11.90
N ARG A 208 7.77 -19.29 -13.14
CA ARG A 208 6.45 -19.31 -13.77
C ARG A 208 5.99 -20.74 -14.04
N HIS A 209 4.70 -21.02 -13.83
CA HIS A 209 4.07 -22.24 -14.35
C HIS A 209 4.00 -22.21 -15.88
N THR A 210 4.30 -23.34 -16.52
CA THR A 210 4.17 -23.49 -17.98
C THR A 210 2.72 -23.68 -18.40
N ASP A 211 1.92 -24.31 -17.54
CA ASP A 211 0.54 -24.73 -17.82
C ASP A 211 -0.46 -24.04 -16.89
N SER A 212 -0.19 -22.79 -16.54
CA SER A 212 -1.12 -21.97 -15.74
C SER A 212 -2.45 -21.78 -16.46
N GLY A 213 -3.56 -22.00 -15.77
CA GLY A 213 -4.90 -21.64 -16.24
C GLY A 213 -5.09 -20.13 -16.43
N VAL A 214 -4.23 -19.31 -15.82
CA VAL A 214 -4.24 -17.84 -15.96
C VAL A 214 -3.27 -17.39 -17.04
N ARG A 215 -3.82 -16.90 -18.14
CA ARG A 215 -3.02 -16.39 -19.26
C ARG A 215 -2.54 -14.96 -18.97
N LEU A 216 -1.24 -14.78 -18.79
CA LEU A 216 -0.60 -13.47 -18.80
C LEU A 216 -0.11 -13.12 -20.21
N SER A 217 -0.07 -11.81 -20.49
CA SER A 217 0.57 -11.29 -21.71
C SER A 217 2.04 -11.76 -21.77
N PRO A 218 2.52 -12.28 -22.91
CA PRO A 218 3.92 -12.63 -23.09
C PRO A 218 4.85 -11.41 -22.93
N HIS A 219 4.30 -10.23 -23.08
CA HIS A 219 5.03 -8.98 -22.91
C HIS A 219 5.26 -8.57 -21.44
N VAL A 220 4.73 -9.29 -20.44
CA VAL A 220 5.03 -9.02 -19.01
C VAL A 220 6.48 -9.37 -18.70
N ALA A 221 6.95 -10.53 -19.14
CA ALA A 221 8.33 -10.99 -18.94
C ALA A 221 8.80 -11.71 -20.23
N PRO A 222 9.16 -10.97 -21.30
CA PRO A 222 9.58 -11.57 -22.56
C PRO A 222 10.78 -12.48 -22.36
N ASP A 223 10.73 -13.67 -22.96
CA ASP A 223 11.82 -14.66 -22.95
C ASP A 223 12.38 -15.02 -21.56
N ASN A 224 11.53 -14.85 -20.53
CA ASN A 224 11.92 -15.10 -19.16
C ASN A 224 10.97 -16.12 -18.47
N HIS A 225 11.54 -17.14 -17.88
CA HIS A 225 10.81 -18.15 -17.11
C HIS A 225 10.54 -17.69 -15.65
N MET A 226 11.10 -16.56 -15.24
CA MET A 226 10.86 -15.96 -13.92
C MET A 226 9.88 -14.81 -14.04
N LEU A 227 9.01 -14.69 -13.06
CA LEU A 227 8.03 -13.62 -12.92
C LEU A 227 8.24 -12.88 -11.59
N GLY A 228 8.32 -11.58 -11.62
CA GLY A 228 8.31 -10.76 -10.40
C GLY A 228 6.89 -10.61 -9.90
N VAL A 229 6.60 -11.18 -8.74
CA VAL A 229 5.26 -11.15 -8.11
C VAL A 229 5.33 -10.43 -6.78
N MET A 230 4.30 -9.65 -6.46
CA MET A 230 4.09 -9.05 -5.15
C MET A 230 2.62 -9.10 -4.77
N LEU A 231 2.36 -9.10 -3.47
CA LEU A 231 1.02 -8.97 -2.90
C LEU A 231 0.70 -7.51 -2.56
N PRO A 232 -0.57 -7.16 -2.31
CA PRO A 232 -0.96 -5.87 -1.77
C PRO A 232 -0.16 -5.51 -0.52
N TYR A 233 0.47 -4.33 -0.53
CA TYR A 233 1.28 -3.83 0.60
C TYR A 233 0.73 -2.53 1.20
N THR A 234 -0.40 -2.05 0.70
CA THR A 234 -1.12 -0.90 1.26
C THR A 234 -2.61 -1.21 1.38
N PRO A 235 -3.34 -0.58 2.30
CA PRO A 235 -4.79 -0.72 2.36
C PRO A 235 -5.48 -0.30 1.06
N MET A 236 -4.91 0.65 0.32
CA MET A 236 -5.42 1.05 -1.00
C MET A 236 -5.38 -0.12 -1.99
N HIS A 237 -4.30 -0.88 -2.02
CA HIS A 237 -4.21 -2.06 -2.89
C HIS A 237 -5.24 -3.11 -2.52
N GLU A 238 -5.48 -3.33 -1.23
CA GLU A 238 -6.50 -4.27 -0.73
C GLU A 238 -7.93 -3.87 -1.12
N VAL A 239 -8.20 -2.54 -1.16
CA VAL A 239 -9.50 -2.02 -1.60
C VAL A 239 -9.62 -2.08 -3.12
N LEU A 240 -8.54 -1.82 -3.84
CA LEU A 240 -8.57 -1.63 -5.28
C LEU A 240 -8.51 -2.94 -6.07
N LEU A 241 -7.68 -3.92 -5.66
CA LEU A 241 -7.47 -5.13 -6.45
C LEU A 241 -8.57 -6.17 -6.20
N PRO A 242 -9.23 -6.67 -7.27
CA PRO A 242 -10.01 -7.91 -7.18
C PRO A 242 -9.10 -9.09 -6.78
N SER A 243 -9.65 -10.08 -6.09
CA SER A 243 -8.89 -11.25 -5.61
C SER A 243 -8.20 -12.03 -6.73
N ASP A 244 -8.82 -12.08 -7.91
CA ASP A 244 -8.30 -12.72 -9.12
C ASP A 244 -7.42 -11.79 -9.98
N ALA A 245 -7.16 -10.57 -9.56
CA ALA A 245 -6.38 -9.60 -10.33
C ALA A 245 -4.93 -10.06 -10.51
N ALA A 246 -4.40 -9.79 -11.70
CA ALA A 246 -2.97 -9.83 -11.99
C ALA A 246 -2.63 -8.55 -12.79
N TRP A 247 -2.13 -7.52 -12.12
CA TRP A 247 -1.88 -6.23 -12.72
C TRP A 247 -0.39 -5.90 -12.76
N VAL A 248 0.08 -5.40 -13.88
CA VAL A 248 1.42 -4.82 -13.94
C VAL A 248 1.47 -3.63 -12.99
N MET A 249 2.48 -3.61 -12.10
CA MET A 249 2.80 -2.50 -11.21
C MET A 249 4.25 -2.06 -11.44
N THR A 250 4.45 -0.88 -12.02
CA THR A 250 5.80 -0.38 -12.29
C THR A 250 5.89 1.12 -12.04
N SER A 251 7.00 1.55 -11.49
CA SER A 251 7.35 2.97 -11.28
C SER A 251 7.84 3.64 -12.55
#